data_372fdf16beb6f4dc2dbd1ce69802ee94
#
_entry.id   372fdf16beb6f4dc2dbd1ce69802ee94
#
_cell.length_a   1.000
_cell.length_b   1.000
_cell.length_c   1.000
_cell.angle_alpha   90.00
_cell.angle_beta   90.00
_cell.angle_gamma   90.00
#
_symmetry.space_group_name_H-M   'P 1'
#
loop_
_entity.id
_entity.type
_entity.pdbx_description
1 polymer ?
#
loop_
_entity_poly.entity_id
_entity_poly.type
_entity_poly.pdbx_seq_one_letter_code
_entity_poly.pdbx_strand_id
1 'polypeptide(L)'
;GSPKPQALEVVLNLLGANDHQLEALLLKLGAQNMGWEEQGQFTGEISPLMLQEVGTDIVMIGHSERRHVLGETDEEENKKVLCALNHNFTTLLCVGETGEQKDYGISEEVIRIQLKKGLYGVTKEQTEKLWISGIHSCRRAGS
;
A
#
# COMPACT_ATOMS: atom_id res chain seq x y z
N GLY A 1 -18.09 -8.12 18.00
CA GLY A 1 -17.55 -6.89 17.86
C GLY A 1 -16.25 -6.79 17.13
N SER A 2 -16.26 -5.95 16.18
CA SER A 2 -15.07 -5.66 15.38
C SER A 2 -14.32 -4.48 16.00
N PRO A 3 -12.97 -4.47 16.03
CA PRO A 3 -12.21 -3.31 16.43
C PRO A 3 -12.26 -2.17 15.41
N LYS A 4 -12.78 -2.42 14.20
CA LYS A 4 -12.87 -1.43 13.13
C LYS A 4 -13.48 -0.09 13.54
N PRO A 5 -14.65 -0.02 14.22
CA PRO A 5 -15.24 1.26 14.56
C PRO A 5 -14.34 2.17 15.38
N GLN A 6 -13.65 1.61 16.36
CA GLN A 6 -12.74 2.39 17.21
C GLN A 6 -11.49 2.81 16.46
N ALA A 7 -10.91 1.91 15.67
CA ALA A 7 -9.74 2.21 14.88
C ALA A 7 -10.04 3.30 13.85
N LEU A 8 -11.19 3.21 13.18
CA LEU A 8 -11.62 4.22 12.22
C LEU A 8 -11.82 5.58 12.86
N GLU A 9 -12.44 5.62 14.03
CA GLU A 9 -12.68 6.87 14.74
C GLU A 9 -11.37 7.60 15.06
N VAL A 10 -10.35 6.87 15.51
CA VAL A 10 -9.03 7.43 15.77
C VAL A 10 -8.42 8.00 14.49
N VAL A 11 -8.45 7.23 13.40
CA VAL A 11 -7.92 7.67 12.11
C VAL A 11 -8.64 8.90 11.60
N LEU A 12 -9.96 8.93 11.70
CA LEU A 12 -10.77 10.07 11.25
C LEU A 12 -10.48 11.31 12.05
N ASN A 13 -10.31 11.19 13.36
CA ASN A 13 -9.95 12.31 14.20
C ASN A 13 -8.58 12.88 13.83
N LEU A 14 -7.63 12.02 13.49
CA LEU A 14 -6.30 12.43 13.08
C LEU A 14 -6.30 13.13 11.71
N LEU A 15 -7.19 12.71 10.81
CA LEU A 15 -7.27 13.26 9.45
C LEU A 15 -8.17 14.49 9.36
N GLY A 16 -8.96 14.79 10.41
CA GLY A 16 -9.93 15.88 10.37
C GLY A 16 -11.00 15.67 9.30
N ALA A 17 -11.43 14.44 9.09
CA ALA A 17 -12.35 14.08 8.02
C ALA A 17 -13.75 14.65 8.23
N ASN A 18 -14.39 15.08 7.15
CA ASN A 18 -15.80 15.50 7.16
C ASN A 18 -16.73 14.28 7.04
N ASP A 19 -18.04 14.49 7.14
CA ASP A 19 -19.04 13.40 7.12
C ASP A 19 -18.99 12.55 5.85
N HIS A 20 -18.72 13.17 4.70
CA HIS A 20 -18.59 12.45 3.43
C HIS A 20 -17.38 11.53 3.41
N GLN A 21 -16.26 12.05 3.90
CA GLN A 21 -15.03 11.27 4.02
C GLN A 21 -15.19 10.18 5.07
N LEU A 22 -15.92 10.46 6.13
CA LEU A 22 -16.26 9.51 7.17
C LEU A 22 -16.97 8.29 6.60
N GLU A 23 -18.01 8.51 5.80
CA GLU A 23 -18.77 7.43 5.18
C GLU A 23 -17.91 6.56 4.28
N ALA A 24 -17.06 7.18 3.47
CA ALA A 24 -16.14 6.46 2.59
C ALA A 24 -15.13 5.63 3.37
N LEU A 25 -14.58 6.18 4.47
CA LEU A 25 -13.57 5.50 5.29
C LEU A 25 -14.16 4.45 6.22
N LEU A 26 -15.43 4.56 6.60
CA LEU A 26 -16.12 3.53 7.39
C LEU A 26 -16.19 2.19 6.68
N LEU A 27 -16.11 2.18 5.36
CA LEU A 27 -16.15 0.97 4.56
C LEU A 27 -14.76 0.31 4.41
N LYS A 28 -13.69 1.05 4.70
CA LYS A 28 -12.33 0.60 4.45
C LYS A 28 -11.39 1.01 5.59
N LEU A 29 -10.70 0.03 6.16
CA LEU A 29 -9.61 0.27 7.10
C LEU A 29 -8.31 -0.02 6.38
N GLY A 30 -7.40 0.97 6.35
CA GLY A 30 -6.14 0.85 5.63
C GLY A 30 -4.93 0.69 6.54
N ALA A 31 -3.94 -0.03 6.07
CA ALA A 31 -2.62 -0.10 6.68
C ALA A 31 -1.59 0.51 5.71
N GLN A 32 -0.62 1.24 6.25
CA GLN A 32 0.39 1.92 5.43
C GLN A 32 1.57 1.03 5.05
N ASN A 33 1.62 -0.16 5.60
CA ASN A 33 2.66 -1.13 5.30
C ASN A 33 2.26 -2.51 5.80
N MET A 34 2.95 -3.53 5.31
CA MET A 34 2.74 -4.92 5.72
C MET A 34 4.02 -5.71 5.47
N GLY A 35 4.35 -6.64 6.37
CA GLY A 35 5.43 -7.60 6.14
C GLY A 35 5.01 -8.67 5.13
N TRP A 36 5.99 -9.37 4.56
CA TRP A 36 5.70 -10.44 3.58
C TRP A 36 5.65 -11.84 4.19
N GLU A 37 5.87 -11.95 5.49
CA GLU A 37 5.73 -13.21 6.21
C GLU A 37 4.43 -13.22 7.01
N GLU A 38 3.72 -14.34 7.01
CA GLU A 38 2.47 -14.45 7.75
C GLU A 38 2.68 -14.25 9.25
N GLN A 39 3.77 -14.81 9.77
CA GLN A 39 4.19 -14.65 11.16
C GLN A 39 5.70 -14.49 11.18
N GLY A 40 6.18 -13.75 12.16
CA GLY A 40 7.61 -13.58 12.29
C GLY A 40 7.95 -12.33 13.09
N GLN A 41 9.23 -12.21 13.41
CA GLN A 41 9.76 -11.11 14.20
C GLN A 41 10.54 -10.17 13.30
N PHE A 42 9.81 -9.46 12.42
CA PHE A 42 10.40 -8.42 11.60
C PHE A 42 10.16 -7.09 12.28
N THR A 43 11.20 -6.53 12.86
CA THR A 43 11.12 -5.26 13.59
C THR A 43 10.53 -4.17 12.69
N GLY A 44 9.48 -3.52 13.18
CA GLY A 44 8.80 -2.46 12.46
C GLY A 44 7.82 -2.93 11.38
N GLU A 45 7.63 -4.25 11.22
CA GLU A 45 6.70 -4.80 10.26
C GLU A 45 5.51 -5.47 10.97
N ILE A 46 4.35 -5.38 10.35
CA ILE A 46 3.12 -6.03 10.84
C ILE A 46 2.75 -7.14 9.89
N SER A 47 2.52 -8.34 10.41
CA SER A 47 2.20 -9.50 9.57
C SER A 47 0.80 -9.37 8.95
N PRO A 48 0.56 -10.02 7.79
CA PRO A 48 -0.78 -10.03 7.20
C PRO A 48 -1.85 -10.63 8.11
N LEU A 49 -1.52 -11.64 8.90
CA LEU A 49 -2.49 -12.24 9.82
C LEU A 49 -2.92 -11.26 10.90
N MET A 50 -2.00 -10.46 11.45
CA MET A 50 -2.31 -9.43 12.43
C MET A 50 -3.23 -8.36 11.84
N LEU A 51 -2.96 -7.95 10.59
CA LEU A 51 -3.80 -6.98 9.91
C LEU A 51 -5.21 -7.53 9.65
N GLN A 52 -5.33 -8.80 9.31
CA GLN A 52 -6.64 -9.43 9.14
C GLN A 52 -7.42 -9.47 10.45
N GLU A 53 -6.75 -9.74 11.56
CA GLU A 53 -7.38 -9.76 12.87
C GLU A 53 -7.99 -8.42 13.26
N VAL A 54 -7.31 -7.31 12.94
CA VAL A 54 -7.84 -5.97 13.24
C VAL A 54 -8.80 -5.47 12.17
N GLY A 55 -9.06 -6.27 11.14
CA GLY A 55 -10.04 -5.94 10.11
C GLY A 55 -9.56 -4.98 9.04
N THR A 56 -8.26 -4.97 8.74
CA THR A 56 -7.70 -4.16 7.66
C THR A 56 -8.26 -4.60 6.32
N ASP A 57 -8.69 -3.65 5.49
CA ASP A 57 -9.19 -3.90 4.14
C ASP A 57 -8.20 -3.50 3.05
N ILE A 58 -7.43 -2.45 3.27
CA ILE A 58 -6.49 -1.89 2.31
C ILE A 58 -5.09 -1.88 2.90
N VAL A 59 -4.11 -2.29 2.11
CA VAL A 59 -2.69 -2.22 2.48
C VAL A 59 -1.97 -1.30 1.49
N MET A 60 -1.29 -0.28 2.00
CA MET A 60 -0.46 0.60 1.20
C MET A 60 0.98 0.11 1.26
N ILE A 61 1.62 -0.02 0.11
CA ILE A 61 2.98 -0.52 -0.01
C ILE A 61 3.81 0.46 -0.85
N GLY A 62 5.05 0.66 -0.46
CA GLY A 62 5.97 1.47 -1.24
C GLY A 62 5.84 2.97 -1.05
N HIS A 63 5.27 3.42 0.06
CA HIS A 63 5.22 4.84 0.38
C HIS A 63 6.62 5.46 0.30
N SER A 64 6.70 6.71 -0.16
CA SER A 64 7.96 7.40 -0.39
C SER A 64 8.90 7.37 0.81
N GLU A 65 8.37 7.47 2.02
CA GLU A 65 9.16 7.40 3.24
C GLU A 65 9.85 6.03 3.38
N ARG A 66 9.14 4.95 3.06
CA ARG A 66 9.72 3.60 3.12
C ARG A 66 10.83 3.44 2.09
N ARG A 67 10.64 3.95 0.88
CA ARG A 67 11.63 3.86 -0.19
C ARG A 67 12.86 4.71 0.07
N HIS A 68 12.66 5.97 0.44
CA HIS A 68 13.73 6.97 0.44
C HIS A 68 14.36 7.18 1.81
N VAL A 69 13.62 6.98 2.87
CA VAL A 69 14.13 7.13 4.24
C VAL A 69 14.58 5.80 4.81
N LEU A 70 13.78 4.75 4.65
CA LEU A 70 14.05 3.43 5.22
C LEU A 70 14.76 2.48 4.26
N GLY A 71 14.97 2.89 3.00
CA GLY A 71 15.74 2.11 2.03
C GLY A 71 15.05 0.86 1.51
N GLU A 72 13.72 0.81 1.56
CA GLU A 72 12.98 -0.33 1.05
C GLU A 72 13.15 -0.45 -0.46
N THR A 73 13.49 -1.65 -0.94
CA THR A 73 13.76 -1.90 -2.35
C THR A 73 12.49 -2.31 -3.11
N ASP A 74 12.54 -2.20 -4.44
CA ASP A 74 11.43 -2.65 -5.29
C ASP A 74 11.17 -4.16 -5.13
N GLU A 75 12.23 -4.95 -4.93
CA GLU A 75 12.11 -6.39 -4.72
C GLU A 75 11.39 -6.70 -3.40
N GLU A 76 11.68 -5.96 -2.35
CA GLU A 76 10.99 -6.09 -1.08
C GLU A 76 9.52 -5.68 -1.20
N GLU A 77 9.25 -4.63 -1.94
CA GLU A 77 7.88 -4.17 -2.18
C GLU A 77 7.09 -5.16 -3.02
N ASN A 78 7.73 -5.81 -3.98
CA ASN A 78 7.11 -6.87 -4.75
C ASN A 78 6.66 -8.04 -3.85
N LYS A 79 7.51 -8.46 -2.92
CA LYS A 79 7.15 -9.50 -1.95
C LYS A 79 5.93 -9.09 -1.14
N LYS A 80 5.87 -7.85 -0.71
CA LYS A 80 4.74 -7.31 0.05
C LYS A 80 3.46 -7.26 -0.78
N VAL A 81 3.55 -6.83 -2.04
CA VAL A 81 2.42 -6.80 -2.96
C VAL A 81 1.84 -8.20 -3.16
N LEU A 82 2.69 -9.17 -3.46
CA LEU A 82 2.26 -10.55 -3.67
C LEU A 82 1.62 -11.13 -2.42
N CYS A 83 2.23 -10.89 -1.26
CA CYS A 83 1.70 -11.35 0.00
C CYS A 83 0.33 -10.73 0.31
N ALA A 84 0.19 -9.42 0.11
CA ALA A 84 -1.08 -8.72 0.34
C ALA A 84 -2.19 -9.25 -0.58
N LEU A 85 -1.89 -9.42 -1.86
CA LEU A 85 -2.87 -9.93 -2.83
C LEU A 85 -3.25 -11.39 -2.53
N ASN A 86 -2.28 -12.20 -2.11
CA ASN A 86 -2.54 -13.59 -1.74
C ASN A 86 -3.42 -13.73 -0.49
N HIS A 87 -3.42 -12.71 0.36
CA HIS A 87 -4.30 -12.65 1.53
C HIS A 87 -5.59 -11.88 1.27
N ASN A 88 -5.90 -11.60 0.02
CA ASN A 88 -7.11 -10.91 -0.42
C ASN A 88 -7.26 -9.46 0.06
N PHE A 89 -6.17 -8.80 0.38
CA PHE A 89 -6.21 -7.38 0.67
C PHE A 89 -6.36 -6.57 -0.62
N THR A 90 -7.13 -5.49 -0.56
CA THR A 90 -7.02 -4.44 -1.56
C THR A 90 -5.65 -3.78 -1.36
N THR A 91 -4.84 -3.76 -2.38
CA THR A 91 -3.43 -3.38 -2.28
C THR A 91 -3.19 -2.10 -3.07
N LEU A 92 -2.55 -1.13 -2.44
CA LEU A 92 -2.17 0.13 -3.06
C LEU A 92 -0.65 0.19 -3.13
N LEU A 93 -0.11 0.12 -4.34
CA LEU A 93 1.33 0.28 -4.57
C LEU A 93 1.63 1.73 -4.91
N CYS A 94 2.47 2.35 -4.11
CA CYS A 94 2.92 3.72 -4.33
C CYS A 94 4.20 3.72 -5.17
N VAL A 95 4.22 4.55 -6.20
CA VAL A 95 5.38 4.73 -7.08
C VAL A 95 5.68 6.22 -7.23
N GLY A 96 6.89 6.54 -7.58
CA GLY A 96 7.27 7.92 -7.81
C GLY A 96 8.79 8.10 -7.78
N GLU A 97 9.24 9.12 -8.51
CA GLU A 97 10.64 9.51 -8.54
C GLU A 97 11.01 10.43 -7.38
N THR A 98 12.31 10.53 -7.10
CA THR A 98 12.85 11.56 -6.21
C THR A 98 12.94 12.89 -6.94
N GLY A 99 13.12 13.99 -6.20
CA GLY A 99 13.36 15.30 -6.80
C GLY A 99 14.60 15.31 -7.70
N GLU A 100 15.66 14.64 -7.28
CA GLU A 100 16.89 14.51 -8.06
C GLU A 100 16.63 13.76 -9.37
N GLN A 101 15.90 12.66 -9.34
CA GLN A 101 15.56 11.91 -10.54
C GLN A 101 14.68 12.72 -11.49
N LYS A 102 13.78 13.54 -10.94
CA LYS A 102 12.98 14.45 -11.75
C LYS A 102 13.85 15.49 -12.45
N ASP A 103 14.83 16.04 -11.73
CA ASP A 103 15.75 17.01 -12.28
C ASP A 103 16.62 16.43 -13.40
N TYR A 104 16.98 15.14 -13.30
CA TYR A 104 17.67 14.44 -14.38
C TYR A 104 16.77 14.07 -15.56
N GLY A 105 15.46 14.27 -15.43
CA GLY A 105 14.52 13.94 -16.50
C GLY A 105 14.27 12.47 -16.68
N ILE A 106 14.45 11.66 -15.63
CA ILE A 106 14.29 10.21 -15.69
C ILE A 106 13.05 9.70 -14.95
N SER A 107 12.08 10.57 -14.69
CA SER A 107 10.86 10.21 -13.94
C SER A 107 10.14 9.00 -14.54
N GLU A 108 9.96 8.99 -15.86
CA GLU A 108 9.25 7.92 -16.55
C GLU A 108 9.99 6.59 -16.42
N GLU A 109 11.30 6.60 -16.59
CA GLU A 109 12.13 5.41 -16.48
C GLU A 109 12.09 4.83 -15.07
N VAL A 110 12.16 5.69 -14.07
CA VAL A 110 12.10 5.27 -12.65
C VAL A 110 10.76 4.62 -12.34
N ILE A 111 9.66 5.27 -12.70
CA ILE A 111 8.32 4.74 -12.45
C ILE A 111 8.12 3.42 -13.19
N ARG A 112 8.61 3.32 -14.41
CA ARG A 112 8.51 2.08 -15.19
C ARG A 112 9.24 0.92 -14.51
N ILE A 113 10.43 1.17 -13.99
CA ILE A 113 11.19 0.16 -13.25
C ILE A 113 10.46 -0.25 -11.98
N GLN A 114 9.95 0.72 -11.21
CA GLN A 114 9.21 0.44 -9.99
C GLN A 114 7.97 -0.42 -10.26
N LEU A 115 7.26 -0.14 -11.34
CA LEU A 115 6.09 -0.92 -11.73
C LEU A 115 6.47 -2.33 -12.19
N LYS A 116 7.48 -2.45 -13.04
CA LYS A 116 7.90 -3.76 -13.54
C LYS A 116 8.36 -4.68 -12.42
N LYS A 117 9.14 -4.15 -11.48
CA LYS A 117 9.64 -4.92 -10.35
C LYS A 117 8.54 -5.17 -9.31
N GLY A 118 7.79 -4.13 -8.98
CA GLY A 118 6.75 -4.20 -7.94
C GLY A 118 5.60 -5.12 -8.31
N LEU A 119 5.27 -5.23 -9.58
CA LEU A 119 4.14 -6.04 -10.05
C LEU A 119 4.56 -7.41 -10.59
N TYR A 120 5.83 -7.76 -10.49
CA TYR A 120 6.32 -9.04 -10.98
C TYR A 120 5.57 -10.19 -10.29
N GLY A 121 5.02 -11.11 -11.07
CA GLY A 121 4.30 -12.27 -10.55
C GLY A 121 2.83 -12.02 -10.19
N VAL A 122 2.34 -10.79 -10.34
CA VAL A 122 0.93 -10.48 -10.11
C VAL A 122 0.10 -11.06 -11.26
N THR A 123 -0.98 -11.78 -10.94
CA THR A 123 -1.86 -12.36 -11.95
C THR A 123 -2.87 -11.34 -12.44
N LYS A 124 -3.49 -11.62 -13.59
CA LYS A 124 -4.54 -10.76 -14.15
C LYS A 124 -5.72 -10.62 -13.19
N GLU A 125 -6.10 -11.70 -12.54
CA GLU A 125 -7.21 -11.71 -11.58
C GLU A 125 -6.89 -10.83 -10.36
N GLN A 126 -5.65 -10.85 -9.91
CA GLN A 126 -5.22 -10.04 -8.76
C GLN A 126 -5.23 -8.54 -9.04
N THR A 127 -5.12 -8.13 -10.30
CA THR A 127 -5.15 -6.70 -10.65
C THR A 127 -6.46 -6.01 -10.30
N GLU A 128 -7.53 -6.76 -10.11
CA GLU A 128 -8.82 -6.21 -9.67
C GLU A 128 -8.75 -5.61 -8.27
N LYS A 129 -7.83 -6.09 -7.44
CA LYS A 129 -7.63 -5.59 -6.08
C LYS A 129 -6.35 -4.77 -5.93
N LEU A 130 -5.74 -4.39 -7.04
CA LEU A 130 -4.48 -3.65 -7.04
C LEU A 130 -4.69 -2.25 -7.59
N TRP A 131 -4.22 -1.26 -6.83
CA TRP A 131 -4.25 0.14 -7.20
C TRP A 131 -2.84 0.67 -7.27
N ILE A 132 -2.59 1.58 -8.19
CA ILE A 132 -1.29 2.24 -8.35
C ILE A 132 -1.48 3.71 -8.01
N SER A 133 -0.67 4.21 -7.09
CA SER A 133 -0.70 5.60 -6.68
C SER A 133 0.61 6.29 -7.03
N GLY A 134 0.53 7.36 -7.80
CA GLY A 134 1.63 8.28 -8.04
C GLY A 134 1.40 9.61 -7.33
N ILE A 135 2.23 10.61 -7.64
CA ILE A 135 2.13 11.93 -7.00
C ILE A 135 0.79 12.61 -7.30
N HIS A 136 0.26 12.44 -8.50
CA HIS A 136 -0.94 13.15 -8.95
C HIS A 136 -2.11 12.25 -9.36
N SER A 137 -1.99 10.93 -9.20
CA SER A 137 -3.04 10.03 -9.66
C SER A 137 -3.05 8.73 -8.89
N CYS A 138 -4.24 8.14 -8.78
CA CYS A 138 -4.43 6.81 -8.21
C CYS A 138 -5.40 6.07 -9.13
N ARG A 139 -5.00 4.91 -9.63
CA ARG A 139 -5.80 4.11 -10.57
C ARG A 139 -5.76 2.63 -10.21
N ARG A 140 -6.88 1.96 -10.47
CA ARG A 140 -6.92 0.51 -10.35
C ARG A 140 -6.13 -0.12 -11.50
N ALA A 141 -5.28 -1.10 -11.18
CA ALA A 141 -4.40 -1.74 -12.16
C ALA A 141 -5.16 -2.50 -13.24
N GLY A 142 -6.36 -2.99 -12.92
CA GLY A 142 -7.18 -3.75 -13.86
C GLY A 142 -8.03 -2.89 -14.80
N SER A 143 -7.98 -1.58 -14.66
CA SER A 143 -8.80 -0.68 -15.50
C SER A 143 -8.05 -0.14 -16.71
#